data_8d6f5e51b8dd7b9dd2935b30be8c8cd3
#
_entry.id   8d6f5e51b8dd7b9dd2935b30be8c8cd3
#
_cell.length_a   1.000
_cell.length_b   1.000
_cell.length_c   1.000
_cell.angle_alpha   90.00
_cell.angle_beta   90.00
_cell.angle_gamma   90.00
#
_symmetry.space_group_name_H-M   'P 1'
#
loop_
_entity.id
_entity.type
_entity.pdbx_description
1 polymer ?
#
loop_
_entity_poly.entity_id
_entity_poly.type
_entity_poly.pdbx_seq_one_letter_code
_entity_poly.pdbx_strand_id
1 'polypeptide(L)' 'MKVLANDGISASGVTAIQASGHELFTTKVAQEQLVNFINEHQIDVVLV' A
#
# COMPACT_ATOMS: atom_id res chain seq x y z
N MET A 1 9.44 -3.73 3.78
CA MET A 1 8.21 -3.09 4.33
C MET A 1 7.03 -3.34 3.41
N LYS A 2 5.86 -3.40 3.98
CA LYS A 2 4.62 -3.51 3.22
C LYS A 2 3.97 -2.15 3.13
N VAL A 3 3.69 -1.71 1.91
CA VAL A 3 3.15 -0.37 1.62
C VAL A 3 1.80 -0.52 0.94
N LEU A 4 0.79 0.17 1.45
CA LEU A 4 -0.51 0.24 0.80
C LEU A 4 -0.69 1.60 0.14
N ALA A 5 -0.84 1.63 -1.17
CA ALA A 5 -1.17 2.83 -1.93
C ALA A 5 -2.67 2.84 -2.18
N ASN A 6 -3.42 3.32 -1.20
CA ASN A 6 -4.88 3.20 -1.18
C ASN A 6 -5.56 4.13 -2.20
N ASP A 7 -4.98 5.29 -2.42
CA ASP A 7 -5.58 6.32 -3.27
C ASP A 7 -4.99 6.34 -4.68
N GLY A 8 -4.20 5.33 -5.01
CA GLY A 8 -3.54 5.25 -6.30
C GLY A 8 -2.16 5.88 -6.27
N ILE A 9 -1.33 5.47 -7.20
CA ILE A 9 0.04 5.94 -7.29
C ILE A 9 0.47 5.83 -8.76
N SER A 10 1.33 6.74 -9.20
CA SER A 10 1.81 6.72 -10.58
C SER A 10 2.65 5.48 -10.86
N ALA A 11 2.75 5.12 -12.15
CA ALA A 11 3.54 3.95 -12.54
C ALA A 11 5.01 4.09 -12.10
N SER A 12 5.56 5.29 -12.18
CA SER A 12 6.94 5.52 -11.74
C SER A 12 7.08 5.34 -10.23
N GLY A 13 6.07 5.74 -9.44
CA GLY A 13 6.07 5.52 -8.01
C GLY A 13 6.00 4.04 -7.65
N VAL A 14 5.17 3.28 -8.36
CA VAL A 14 5.08 1.84 -8.18
C VAL A 14 6.44 1.19 -8.43
N THR A 15 7.07 1.53 -9.56
CA THR A 15 8.37 0.99 -9.93
C THR A 15 9.42 1.33 -8.87
N ALA A 16 9.43 2.57 -8.38
CA ALA A 16 10.41 3.00 -7.38
C ALA A 16 10.27 2.23 -6.08
N ILE A 17 9.05 2.06 -5.60
CA ILE A 17 8.79 1.33 -4.37
C ILE A 17 9.18 -0.13 -4.51
N GLN A 18 8.80 -0.77 -5.61
CA GLN A 18 9.12 -2.17 -5.84
C GLN A 18 10.62 -2.37 -6.02
N ALA A 19 11.30 -1.44 -6.69
CA ALA A 19 12.74 -1.51 -6.88
C ALA A 19 13.50 -1.39 -5.56
N SER A 20 12.90 -0.77 -4.56
CA SER A 20 13.48 -0.66 -3.22
C SER A 20 13.30 -1.92 -2.38
N GLY A 21 12.67 -2.94 -2.93
CA GLY A 21 12.46 -4.21 -2.22
C GLY A 21 11.26 -4.22 -1.30
N HIS A 22 10.38 -3.23 -1.41
CA HIS A 22 9.16 -3.18 -0.62
C HIS A 22 8.03 -3.91 -1.33
N GLU A 23 7.13 -4.49 -0.54
CA GLU A 23 5.92 -5.09 -1.07
C GLU A 23 4.84 -4.02 -1.18
N LEU A 24 4.30 -3.84 -2.38
CA LEU A 24 3.32 -2.79 -2.63
C LEU A 24 1.95 -3.37 -2.91
N PHE A 25 0.95 -2.88 -2.19
CA PHE A 25 -0.45 -3.21 -2.40
C PHE A 25 -1.12 -1.99 -3.05
N THR A 26 -1.76 -2.20 -4.19
CA THR A 26 -2.45 -1.12 -4.90
C THR A 26 -3.97 -1.27 -4.85
N THR A 27 -4.47 -2.23 -4.10
CA THR A 27 -5.90 -2.43 -3.92
C THR A 27 -6.53 -1.26 -3.18
N LYS A 28 -7.62 -0.74 -3.72
CA LYS A 28 -8.34 0.33 -3.03
C LYS A 28 -9.18 -0.28 -1.91
N VAL A 29 -8.93 0.18 -0.69
CA VAL A 29 -9.61 -0.32 0.51
C VAL A 29 -10.53 0.77 1.05
N ALA A 30 -11.77 0.42 1.33
CA ALA A 30 -12.71 1.35 1.93
C ALA A 30 -12.22 1.79 3.31
N GLN A 31 -12.49 3.05 3.66
CA GLN A 31 -11.96 3.64 4.89
C GLN A 31 -12.31 2.80 6.12
N GLU A 32 -13.52 2.28 6.20
CA GLU A 32 -13.97 1.47 7.33
C GLU A 32 -13.28 0.09 7.39
N GLN A 33 -12.61 -0.31 6.31
CA GLN A 33 -11.89 -1.58 6.26
C GLN A 33 -10.37 -1.41 6.40
N LEU A 34 -9.89 -0.17 6.46
CA LEU A 34 -8.45 0.09 6.49
C LEU A 34 -7.77 -0.55 7.69
N VAL A 35 -8.35 -0.41 8.88
CA VAL A 35 -7.75 -0.98 10.08
C VAL A 35 -7.62 -2.49 9.97
N ASN A 36 -8.67 -3.15 9.51
CA ASN A 36 -8.64 -4.60 9.32
C ASN A 36 -7.61 -5.00 8.27
N PHE A 37 -7.56 -4.26 7.15
CA PHE A 37 -6.61 -4.55 6.09
C PHE A 37 -5.17 -4.39 6.58
N ILE A 38 -4.90 -3.31 7.29
CA ILE A 38 -3.56 -3.03 7.83
C ILE A 38 -3.13 -4.15 8.77
N ASN A 39 -4.01 -4.57 9.67
CA ASN A 39 -3.70 -5.63 10.63
C ASN A 39 -3.55 -6.99 9.96
N GLU A 40 -4.45 -7.31 9.02
CA GLU A 40 -4.46 -8.60 8.35
C GLU A 40 -3.22 -8.80 7.49
N HIS A 41 -2.78 -7.76 6.79
CA HIS A 41 -1.64 -7.82 5.88
C HIS A 41 -0.37 -7.26 6.49
N GLN A 42 -0.41 -6.78 7.72
CA GLN A 42 0.75 -6.22 8.42
C GLN A 42 1.38 -5.07 7.63
N ILE A 43 0.53 -4.14 7.22
CA ILE A 43 0.96 -2.98 6.44
C ILE A 43 1.77 -2.03 7.32
N ASP A 44 2.93 -1.59 6.82
CA ASP A 44 3.80 -0.67 7.55
C ASP A 44 3.52 0.79 7.21
N VAL A 45 3.15 1.06 5.95
CA VAL A 45 2.96 2.42 5.45
C VAL A 45 1.69 2.46 4.61
N VAL A 46 0.87 3.48 4.81
CA VAL A 46 -0.32 3.74 3.99
C VAL A 46 -0.14 5.08 3.31
N LEU A 47 -0.26 5.08 1.98
CA LEU A 47 -0.23 6.29 1.16
C LEU A 47 -1.66 6.66 0.78
N VAL A 48 -2.08 7.84 1.15
CA VAL A 48 -3.43 8.34 0.87
C VAL A 48 -3.42 9.56 -0.02
#